data_be3e3b8126ebb12a11268208a4b029d9
#
_entry.id   be3e3b8126ebb12a11268208a4b029d9
#
_cell.length_a   1.000
_cell.length_b   1.000
_cell.length_c   1.000
_cell.angle_alpha   90.00
_cell.angle_beta   90.00
_cell.angle_gamma   90.00
#
_symmetry.space_group_name_H-M   'P 1'
#
loop_
_entity.id
_entity.type
_entity.pdbx_description
1 polymer ?
#
loop_
_entity_poly.entity_id
_entity_poly.type
_entity_poly.pdbx_seq_one_letter_code
_entity_poly.pdbx_strand_id
1 'polypeptide(L)'
;MARPRKYPDELRERAVRLVFESKRPIAHVARDLGVHKEALRLWVRQAEADSGRRRDLLTTDEREELKRLRKENFELRRANAILKDASVYFAPELDPTRRR
;
A
#
# COMPACT_ATOMS: atom_id res chain seq x y z
N MET A 1 11.97 -16.28 -2.37
CA MET A 1 11.58 -16.21 -3.78
C MET A 1 10.14 -15.76 -3.90
N ALA A 2 9.89 -14.71 -4.67
CA ALA A 2 8.53 -14.25 -4.87
C ALA A 2 7.75 -15.25 -5.71
N ARG A 3 6.49 -15.48 -5.34
CA ARG A 3 5.62 -16.33 -6.15
C ARG A 3 5.29 -15.60 -7.45
N PRO A 4 5.27 -16.31 -8.60
CA PRO A 4 4.79 -15.70 -9.84
C PRO A 4 3.35 -15.22 -9.63
N ARG A 5 3.01 -14.11 -10.23
CA ARG A 5 1.62 -13.65 -10.19
C ARG A 5 0.75 -14.65 -10.93
N LYS A 6 -0.40 -14.97 -10.35
CA LYS A 6 -1.35 -15.86 -10.97
C LYS A 6 -1.86 -15.32 -12.31
N TYR A 7 -1.99 -13.99 -12.39
CA TYR A 7 -2.46 -13.32 -13.60
C TYR A 7 -1.44 -12.28 -14.04
N PRO A 8 -1.01 -12.31 -15.33
CA PRO A 8 -0.10 -11.28 -15.84
C PRO A 8 -0.71 -9.89 -15.81
N ASP A 9 0.13 -8.87 -15.70
CA ASP A 9 -0.33 -7.48 -15.69
C ASP A 9 -1.11 -7.10 -16.94
N GLU A 10 -0.71 -7.63 -18.10
CA GLU A 10 -1.39 -7.38 -19.36
C GLU A 10 -2.84 -7.89 -19.32
N LEU A 11 -3.05 -9.07 -18.75
CA LEU A 11 -4.37 -9.63 -18.58
C LEU A 11 -5.22 -8.79 -17.64
N ARG A 12 -4.64 -8.31 -16.57
CA ARG A 12 -5.33 -7.46 -15.61
C ARG A 12 -5.81 -6.16 -16.26
N GLU A 13 -4.93 -5.49 -16.99
CA GLU A 13 -5.26 -4.26 -17.69
C GLU A 13 -6.36 -4.48 -18.72
N ARG A 14 -6.25 -5.55 -19.50
CA ARG A 14 -7.24 -5.90 -20.50
C ARG A 14 -8.59 -6.18 -19.86
N ALA A 15 -8.61 -6.92 -18.76
CA ALA A 15 -9.85 -7.26 -18.05
C ALA A 15 -10.54 -6.00 -17.53
N VAL A 16 -9.80 -5.10 -16.92
CA VAL A 16 -10.33 -3.84 -16.41
C VAL A 16 -10.90 -3.00 -17.56
N ARG A 17 -10.17 -2.91 -18.65
CA ARG A 17 -10.62 -2.15 -19.82
C ARG A 17 -11.91 -2.70 -20.37
N LEU A 18 -12.03 -4.02 -20.46
CA LEU A 18 -13.26 -4.66 -20.94
C LEU A 18 -14.45 -4.36 -20.04
N VAL A 19 -14.25 -4.33 -18.73
CA VAL A 19 -15.32 -3.96 -17.81
C VAL A 19 -15.82 -2.55 -18.07
N PHE A 20 -14.90 -1.60 -18.23
CA PHE A 20 -15.28 -0.21 -18.47
C PHE A 20 -15.91 0.02 -19.84
N GLU A 21 -15.39 -0.64 -20.88
CA GLU A 21 -15.86 -0.42 -22.24
C GLU A 21 -17.15 -1.16 -22.55
N SER A 22 -17.28 -2.41 -22.09
CA SER A 22 -18.43 -3.25 -22.45
C SER A 22 -19.66 -2.99 -21.60
N LYS A 23 -19.48 -2.37 -20.43
CA LYS A 23 -20.55 -2.15 -19.45
C LYS A 23 -21.27 -3.42 -19.03
N ARG A 24 -20.63 -4.57 -19.22
CA ARG A 24 -21.18 -5.85 -18.80
C ARG A 24 -20.87 -6.10 -17.33
N PRO A 25 -21.65 -6.94 -16.64
CA PRO A 25 -21.36 -7.30 -15.26
C PRO A 25 -19.95 -7.87 -15.12
N ILE A 26 -19.29 -7.54 -14.01
CA ILE A 26 -17.93 -8.03 -13.74
C ILE A 26 -17.86 -9.56 -13.80
N ALA A 27 -18.89 -10.24 -13.28
CA ALA A 27 -18.92 -11.70 -13.28
C ALA A 27 -18.88 -12.28 -14.69
N HIS A 28 -19.54 -11.63 -15.65
CA HIS A 28 -19.55 -12.09 -17.05
C HIS A 28 -18.18 -11.90 -17.70
N VAL A 29 -17.57 -10.76 -17.51
CA VAL A 29 -16.22 -10.49 -18.03
C VAL A 29 -15.20 -11.44 -17.41
N ALA A 30 -15.30 -11.68 -16.12
CA ALA A 30 -14.42 -12.60 -15.42
C ALA A 30 -14.52 -14.02 -15.99
N ARG A 31 -15.75 -14.47 -16.24
CA ARG A 31 -15.99 -15.79 -16.83
C ARG A 31 -15.37 -15.89 -18.22
N ASP A 32 -15.59 -14.88 -19.05
CA ASP A 32 -15.10 -14.88 -20.42
C ASP A 32 -13.59 -14.92 -20.50
N LEU A 33 -12.92 -14.27 -19.53
CA LEU A 33 -11.46 -14.20 -19.49
C LEU A 33 -10.82 -15.31 -18.64
N GLY A 34 -11.63 -16.11 -17.96
CA GLY A 34 -11.12 -17.17 -17.11
C GLY A 34 -10.43 -16.65 -15.85
N VAL A 35 -10.82 -15.47 -15.37
CA VAL A 35 -10.27 -14.90 -14.12
C VAL A 35 -11.31 -14.99 -13.02
N HIS A 36 -10.84 -14.97 -11.78
CA HIS A 36 -11.72 -14.98 -10.62
C HIS A 36 -12.45 -13.65 -10.48
N LYS A 37 -13.77 -13.68 -10.32
CA LYS A 37 -14.58 -12.45 -10.26
C LYS A 37 -14.18 -11.51 -9.13
N GLU A 38 -13.77 -12.04 -7.99
CA GLU A 38 -13.35 -11.22 -6.87
C GLU A 38 -12.03 -10.50 -7.17
N ALA A 39 -11.11 -11.18 -7.86
CA ALA A 39 -9.87 -10.55 -8.30
C ALA A 39 -10.16 -9.40 -9.27
N LEU A 40 -11.03 -9.65 -10.25
CA LEU A 40 -11.41 -8.62 -11.22
C LEU A 40 -12.11 -7.44 -10.54
N ARG A 41 -12.97 -7.71 -9.57
CA ARG A 41 -13.63 -6.65 -8.81
C ARG A 41 -12.62 -5.76 -8.11
N LEU A 42 -11.61 -6.34 -7.50
CA LEU A 42 -10.54 -5.58 -6.85
C LEU A 42 -9.74 -4.75 -7.85
N TRP A 43 -9.42 -5.31 -9.01
CA TRP A 43 -8.69 -4.58 -10.05
C TRP A 43 -9.47 -3.39 -10.57
N VAL A 44 -10.77 -3.59 -10.81
CA VAL A 44 -11.66 -2.51 -11.29
C VAL A 44 -11.74 -1.40 -10.23
N ARG A 45 -11.91 -1.78 -8.98
CA ARG A 45 -11.99 -0.83 -7.87
C ARG A 45 -10.71 0.01 -7.77
N GLN A 46 -9.56 -0.63 -7.89
CA GLN A 46 -8.29 0.07 -7.85
C GLN A 46 -8.11 0.99 -9.07
N ALA A 47 -8.52 0.54 -10.25
CA ALA A 47 -8.45 1.35 -11.46
C ALA A 47 -9.37 2.57 -11.36
N GLU A 48 -10.55 2.43 -10.76
CA GLU A 48 -11.44 3.56 -10.52
C GLU A 48 -10.80 4.58 -9.58
N ALA A 49 -10.12 4.10 -8.53
CA ALA A 49 -9.41 4.98 -7.61
C ALA A 49 -8.28 5.72 -8.33
N ASP A 50 -7.48 4.99 -9.11
CA ASP A 50 -6.33 5.55 -9.82
C ASP A 50 -6.76 6.58 -10.88
N SER A 51 -7.95 6.40 -11.47
CA SER A 51 -8.48 7.35 -12.44
C SER A 51 -9.19 8.55 -11.81
N GLY A 52 -9.27 8.59 -10.48
CA GLY A 52 -9.95 9.67 -9.76
C GLY A 52 -11.46 9.53 -9.66
N ARG A 53 -12.03 8.44 -10.17
CA ARG A 53 -13.49 8.20 -10.08
C ARG A 53 -13.95 7.85 -8.67
N ARG A 54 -13.07 7.27 -7.87
CA ARG A 54 -13.35 6.87 -6.49
C ARG A 54 -12.41 7.60 -5.55
N ARG A 55 -12.83 8.78 -5.12
CA ARG A 55 -12.04 9.62 -4.22
C ARG A 55 -11.98 9.08 -2.79
N ASP A 56 -12.87 8.18 -2.44
CA ASP A 56 -12.86 7.51 -1.13
C ASP A 56 -11.81 6.41 -1.02
N LEU A 57 -11.15 6.06 -2.13
CA LEU A 57 -10.12 5.02 -2.17
C LEU A 57 -8.77 5.63 -2.47
N LEU A 58 -7.73 5.06 -1.87
CA LEU A 58 -6.37 5.47 -2.16
C LEU A 58 -5.94 4.99 -3.54
N THR A 59 -5.24 5.84 -4.28
CA THR A 59 -4.61 5.42 -5.54
C THR A 59 -3.45 4.47 -5.23
N THR A 60 -2.94 3.81 -6.27
CA THR A 60 -1.78 2.93 -6.11
C THR A 60 -0.58 3.71 -5.58
N ASP A 61 -0.34 4.90 -6.13
CA ASP A 61 0.78 5.74 -5.68
C ASP A 61 0.61 6.16 -4.22
N GLU A 62 -0.60 6.52 -3.81
CA GLU A 62 -0.88 6.90 -2.44
C GLU A 62 -0.67 5.73 -1.48
N ARG A 63 -1.05 4.52 -1.88
CA ARG A 63 -0.82 3.31 -1.08
C ARG A 63 0.65 3.03 -0.90
N GLU A 64 1.44 3.16 -1.97
CA GLU A 64 2.88 2.95 -1.91
C GLU A 64 3.55 3.99 -1.01
N GLU A 65 3.14 5.24 -1.12
CA GLU A 65 3.64 6.30 -0.27
C GLU A 65 3.27 6.07 1.19
N LEU A 66 2.04 5.68 1.46
CA LEU A 66 1.60 5.40 2.82
C LEU A 66 2.41 4.25 3.44
N LYS A 67 2.66 3.21 2.66
CA LYS A 67 3.47 2.08 3.10
C LYS A 67 4.90 2.52 3.43
N ARG A 68 5.50 3.34 2.57
CA ARG A 68 6.83 3.89 2.79
C ARG A 68 6.88 4.75 4.04
N LEU A 69 5.91 5.64 4.21
CA LEU A 69 5.85 6.53 5.36
C LEU A 69 5.65 5.77 6.67
N ARG A 70 4.84 4.73 6.65
CA ARG A 70 4.64 3.88 7.83
C ARG A 70 5.94 3.19 8.24
N LYS A 71 6.69 2.71 7.26
CA LYS A 71 7.98 2.09 7.52
C LYS A 71 8.97 3.09 8.10
N GLU A 72 9.09 4.26 7.49
CA GLU A 72 9.96 5.33 7.98
C GLU A 72 9.55 5.76 9.39
N ASN A 73 8.27 5.90 9.64
CA ASN A 73 7.75 6.27 10.96
C ASN A 73 8.14 5.22 12.01
N PHE A 74 8.00 3.96 11.68
CA PHE A 74 8.38 2.87 12.58
C PHE A 74 9.89 2.93 12.89
N GLU A 75 10.72 3.11 11.86
CA GLU A 75 12.16 3.19 12.02
C GLU A 75 12.58 4.40 12.85
N LEU A 76 11.94 5.55 12.61
CA LEU A 76 12.23 6.78 13.37
C LEU A 76 11.82 6.66 14.83
N ARG A 77 10.66 6.06 15.10
CA ARG A 77 10.20 5.82 16.47
C ARG A 77 11.14 4.88 17.20
N ARG A 78 11.61 3.85 16.51
CA ARG A 78 12.57 2.91 17.07
C ARG A 78 13.89 3.60 17.40
N ALA A 79 14.42 4.39 16.48
CA ALA A 79 15.65 5.13 16.68
C ALA A 79 15.49 6.13 17.82
N ASN A 80 14.34 6.81 17.89
CA ASN A 80 14.04 7.76 18.96
C ASN A 80 14.01 7.08 20.31
N ALA A 81 13.40 5.91 20.40
CA ALA A 81 13.34 5.14 21.65
C ALA A 81 14.73 4.73 22.10
N ILE A 82 15.56 4.27 21.18
CA ILE A 82 16.93 3.88 21.47
C ILE A 82 17.74 5.08 21.99
N LEU A 83 17.60 6.24 21.32
CA LEU A 83 18.27 7.45 21.72
C LEU A 83 17.80 7.94 23.08
N LYS A 84 16.51 7.83 23.38
CA LYS A 84 15.97 8.18 24.70
C LYS A 84 16.54 7.29 25.78
N ASP A 85 16.60 5.99 25.54
CA ASP A 85 17.15 5.05 26.50
C ASP A 85 18.63 5.36 26.79
N ALA A 86 19.39 5.62 25.73
CA ALA A 86 20.79 6.02 25.87
C ALA A 86 20.92 7.34 26.62
N SER A 87 20.05 8.31 26.32
CA SER A 87 20.05 9.61 26.98
C SER A 87 19.76 9.47 28.47
N VAL A 88 18.82 8.64 28.84
CA VAL A 88 18.52 8.39 30.26
C VAL A 88 19.73 7.77 30.96
N TYR A 89 20.40 6.87 30.28
CA TYR A 89 21.56 6.19 30.83
C TYR A 89 22.75 7.12 31.03
N PHE A 90 23.07 7.99 30.06
CA PHE A 90 24.23 8.85 30.06
C PHE A 90 24.00 10.27 30.58
N ALA A 91 22.77 10.75 30.56
CA ALA A 91 22.46 12.12 30.97
C ALA A 91 23.02 12.51 32.36
N PRO A 92 22.99 11.63 33.37
CA PRO A 92 23.56 11.96 34.66
C PRO A 92 25.04 12.32 34.63
N GLU A 93 25.76 11.76 33.68
CA GLU A 93 27.21 12.03 33.55
C GLU A 93 27.49 13.22 32.66
N LEU A 94 26.61 13.51 31.71
CA LEU A 94 26.82 14.50 30.68
C LEU A 94 26.16 15.85 31.01
N ASP A 95 25.24 15.90 31.95
CA ASP A 95 24.50 17.10 32.30
C ASP A 95 25.34 17.98 33.21
N PRO A 96 25.85 19.15 32.70
CA PRO A 96 26.65 20.03 33.51
C PRO A 96 25.86 20.75 34.61
N THR A 97 24.54 20.79 34.51
CA THR A 97 23.69 21.44 35.52
C THR A 97 23.30 20.51 36.64
N ARG A 98 23.57 19.24 36.50
CA ARG A 98 23.22 18.26 37.51
C ARG A 98 24.04 18.45 38.77
N ARG A 99 23.35 18.66 39.88
CA ARG A 99 23.99 18.73 41.17
C ARG A 99 24.01 17.36 41.84
N ARG A 100 25.08 17.16 42.56
CA ARG A 100 25.27 15.94 43.31
C ARG A 100 24.68 16.08 44.71
#